data_01b812d9422978c927343a67b95f8a19
#
_entry.id   01b812d9422978c927343a67b95f8a19
#
_cell.length_a   1.000
_cell.length_b   1.000
_cell.length_c   1.000
_cell.angle_alpha   90.00
_cell.angle_beta   90.00
_cell.angle_gamma   90.00
#
_symmetry.space_group_name_H-M   'P 1'
#
loop_
_entity.id
_entity.type
_entity.pdbx_description
1 polymer ?
#
loop_
_entity_poly.entity_id
_entity_poly.type
_entity_poly.pdbx_seq_one_letter_code
_entity_poly.pdbx_strand_id
1 'polypeptide(L)'
;YLAVLNTSGDTLYTRLGALNFDEDGNLVDVNGSRLLGYDNDSTGTDNEIEPDGDGNIDITATLAKTIGAIKIADFENFKNITINSDGSITAVDDTDDTIKTIGFIPIFKIPNQDALILEGNSYYSVGNNAGNPIANAPGAGGTGALVTGGLEMSNVDLANEFSDMIITQRGFQANTKIISVVDQMLEELVNLK
;
A
#
# COMPACT_ATOMS: atom_id res chain seq x y z
N TYR A 1 4.03 -1.94 -3.81
CA TYR A 1 3.38 -0.75 -3.26
C TYR A 1 2.38 -0.18 -4.26
N LEU A 2 1.33 0.46 -3.75
CA LEU A 2 0.45 1.36 -4.49
C LEU A 2 1.03 2.77 -4.41
N ALA A 3 0.86 3.59 -5.44
CA ALA A 3 1.22 5.00 -5.41
C ALA A 3 -0.02 5.85 -5.19
N VAL A 4 0.08 6.84 -4.33
CA VAL A 4 -1.00 7.77 -4.01
C VAL A 4 -0.51 9.21 -4.09
N LEU A 5 -1.39 10.09 -4.48
CA LEU A 5 -1.17 11.53 -4.49
C LEU A 5 -1.83 12.13 -3.25
N ASN A 6 -1.01 12.72 -2.38
CA ASN A 6 -1.56 13.40 -1.20
C ASN A 6 -2.20 14.74 -1.59
N THR A 7 -2.84 15.39 -0.63
CA THR A 7 -3.48 16.71 -0.82
C THR A 7 -2.49 17.84 -1.11
N SER A 8 -1.19 17.64 -0.81
CA SER A 8 -0.12 18.59 -1.12
C SER A 8 0.44 18.42 -2.54
N GLY A 9 0.07 17.36 -3.25
CA GLY A 9 0.56 17.04 -4.59
C GLY A 9 1.82 16.18 -4.61
N ASP A 10 2.22 15.60 -3.46
CA ASP A 10 3.37 14.71 -3.39
C ASP A 10 2.95 13.26 -3.64
N THR A 11 3.79 12.53 -4.37
CA THR A 11 3.60 11.10 -4.59
C THR A 11 4.15 10.31 -3.41
N LEU A 12 3.27 9.55 -2.76
CA LEU A 12 3.60 8.66 -1.67
C LEU A 12 3.28 7.21 -2.06
N TYR A 13 3.88 6.27 -1.35
CA TYR A 13 3.72 4.85 -1.59
C TYR A 13 3.11 4.18 -0.36
N THR A 14 2.13 3.31 -0.58
CA THR A 14 1.44 2.60 0.50
C THR A 14 1.27 1.12 0.18
N ARG A 15 1.04 0.32 1.23
CA ARG A 15 0.58 -1.06 1.12
C ARG A 15 -0.89 -1.21 1.50
N LEU A 16 -1.52 -0.12 1.93
CA LEU A 16 -2.94 -0.14 2.26
C LEU A 16 -3.77 -0.35 0.99
N GLY A 17 -4.63 -1.36 1.02
CA GLY A 17 -5.52 -1.73 -0.08
C GLY A 17 -7.00 -1.39 0.18
N ALA A 18 -7.31 -0.65 1.25
CA ALA A 18 -8.67 -0.19 1.52
C ALA A 18 -8.97 1.04 0.65
N LEU A 19 -9.53 0.79 -0.54
CA LEU A 19 -9.80 1.79 -1.56
C LEU A 19 -11.31 1.99 -1.69
N ASN A 20 -11.73 3.23 -1.94
CA ASN A 20 -13.12 3.61 -2.18
C ASN A 20 -13.18 4.62 -3.32
N PHE A 21 -14.33 4.71 -3.98
CA PHE A 21 -14.61 5.78 -4.94
C PHE A 21 -15.30 6.94 -4.23
N ASP A 22 -14.90 8.16 -4.56
CA ASP A 22 -15.61 9.37 -4.14
C ASP A 22 -16.75 9.72 -5.09
N GLU A 23 -17.51 10.79 -4.77
CA GLU A 23 -18.64 11.26 -5.59
C GLU A 23 -18.23 11.73 -6.99
N ASP A 24 -16.97 12.14 -7.17
CA ASP A 24 -16.40 12.59 -8.44
C ASP A 24 -15.80 11.46 -9.28
N GLY A 25 -15.86 10.21 -8.80
CA GLY A 25 -15.29 9.03 -9.45
C GLY A 25 -13.79 8.87 -9.26
N ASN A 26 -13.15 9.60 -8.33
CA ASN A 26 -11.75 9.37 -8.02
C ASN A 26 -11.60 8.15 -7.11
N LEU A 27 -10.59 7.34 -7.36
CA LEU A 27 -10.23 6.24 -6.48
C LEU A 27 -9.34 6.77 -5.35
N VAL A 28 -9.86 6.71 -4.12
CA VAL A 28 -9.20 7.26 -2.93
C VAL A 28 -8.99 6.18 -1.87
N ASP A 29 -7.99 6.37 -1.04
CA ASP A 29 -7.76 5.55 0.14
C ASP A 29 -8.55 6.06 1.36
N VAL A 30 -8.42 5.39 2.50
CA VAL A 30 -9.10 5.74 3.76
C VAL A 30 -8.73 7.13 4.31
N ASN A 31 -7.63 7.70 3.86
CA ASN A 31 -7.15 9.01 4.30
C ASN A 31 -7.51 10.12 3.28
N GLY A 32 -8.21 9.79 2.19
CA GLY A 32 -8.60 10.73 1.14
C GLY A 32 -7.49 11.05 0.14
N SER A 33 -6.38 10.29 0.11
CA SER A 33 -5.36 10.42 -0.92
C SER A 33 -5.79 9.70 -2.19
N ARG A 34 -5.57 10.33 -3.36
CA ARG A 34 -5.96 9.75 -4.65
C ARG A 34 -4.98 8.70 -5.11
N LEU A 35 -5.49 7.55 -5.56
CA LEU A 35 -4.65 6.50 -6.12
C LEU A 35 -4.12 6.90 -7.49
N LEU A 36 -2.84 6.64 -7.73
CA LEU A 36 -2.20 6.85 -9.02
C LEU A 36 -2.25 5.57 -9.87
N GLY A 37 -2.62 5.73 -11.12
CA GLY A 37 -2.70 4.65 -12.09
C GLY A 37 -3.15 5.17 -13.45
N TYR A 38 -3.94 4.37 -14.16
CA TYR A 38 -4.45 4.69 -15.48
C TYR A 38 -5.98 4.62 -15.46
N ASP A 39 -6.63 5.50 -16.18
CA ASP A 39 -8.08 5.61 -16.22
C ASP A 39 -8.62 5.84 -17.63
N ASN A 40 -9.96 5.97 -17.73
CA ASN A 40 -10.67 6.25 -18.97
C ASN A 40 -11.12 7.72 -19.08
N ASP A 41 -10.59 8.61 -18.22
CA ASP A 41 -10.98 10.02 -18.28
C ASP A 41 -10.40 10.68 -19.53
N SER A 42 -11.27 10.96 -20.53
CA SER A 42 -10.94 11.59 -21.81
C SER A 42 -10.50 13.04 -21.69
N THR A 43 -10.00 13.49 -20.55
CA THR A 43 -9.54 14.88 -20.35
C THR A 43 -8.21 15.19 -21.03
N GLY A 44 -7.65 14.22 -21.79
CA GLY A 44 -6.43 14.40 -22.58
C GLY A 44 -5.16 14.33 -21.74
N THR A 45 -5.21 13.67 -20.58
CA THR A 45 -4.04 13.31 -19.81
C THR A 45 -3.41 12.04 -20.39
N ASP A 46 -2.08 11.94 -20.36
CA ASP A 46 -1.34 10.80 -20.94
C ASP A 46 -1.56 9.46 -20.20
N ASN A 47 -2.44 9.45 -19.18
CA ASN A 47 -2.80 8.26 -18.38
C ASN A 47 -4.04 7.50 -18.88
N GLU A 48 -4.65 7.96 -20.00
CA GLU A 48 -5.85 7.34 -20.55
C GLU A 48 -5.60 5.90 -21.01
N ILE A 49 -6.55 5.00 -20.68
CA ILE A 49 -6.54 3.62 -21.17
C ILE A 49 -7.19 3.58 -22.56
N GLU A 50 -6.50 2.98 -23.49
CA GLU A 50 -7.05 2.69 -24.82
C GLU A 50 -7.27 1.18 -24.92
N PRO A 51 -8.51 0.68 -24.69
CA PRO A 51 -8.82 -0.70 -24.94
C PRO A 51 -8.77 -0.98 -26.44
N ASP A 52 -8.35 -2.17 -26.83
CA ASP A 52 -8.43 -2.63 -28.20
C ASP A 52 -9.92 -2.77 -28.64
N GLY A 53 -10.15 -3.05 -29.94
CA GLY A 53 -11.52 -3.17 -30.48
C GLY A 53 -12.40 -4.26 -29.81
N ASP A 54 -11.81 -5.13 -29.02
CA ASP A 54 -12.47 -6.20 -28.26
C ASP A 54 -12.61 -5.83 -26.77
N GLY A 55 -12.21 -4.61 -26.37
CA GLY A 55 -12.29 -4.12 -24.98
C GLY A 55 -11.19 -4.65 -24.06
N ASN A 56 -10.14 -5.24 -24.61
CA ASN A 56 -9.01 -5.77 -23.88
C ASN A 56 -7.91 -4.69 -23.79
N ILE A 57 -7.21 -4.60 -22.64
CA ILE A 57 -6.15 -3.64 -22.41
C ILE A 57 -4.79 -4.25 -22.76
N ASP A 58 -4.03 -3.59 -23.61
CA ASP A 58 -2.60 -3.86 -23.73
C ASP A 58 -1.86 -3.27 -22.52
N ILE A 59 -1.61 -4.11 -21.53
CA ILE A 59 -0.93 -3.73 -20.28
C ILE A 59 0.45 -3.14 -20.56
N THR A 60 1.16 -3.62 -21.58
CA THR A 60 2.50 -3.12 -21.92
C THR A 60 2.44 -1.70 -22.48
N ALA A 61 1.49 -1.42 -23.37
CA ALA A 61 1.27 -0.08 -23.88
C ALA A 61 0.77 0.88 -22.80
N THR A 62 -0.12 0.42 -21.92
CA THR A 62 -0.64 1.21 -20.79
C THR A 62 0.47 1.58 -19.80
N LEU A 63 1.34 0.66 -19.41
CA LEU A 63 2.47 0.94 -18.52
C LEU A 63 3.52 1.88 -19.10
N ALA A 64 3.54 2.10 -20.41
CA ALA A 64 4.42 3.07 -21.06
C ALA A 64 3.89 4.51 -20.99
N LYS A 65 2.62 4.70 -20.62
CA LYS A 65 2.00 6.02 -20.49
C LYS A 65 2.37 6.70 -19.16
N THR A 66 2.09 7.98 -19.06
CA THR A 66 2.27 8.74 -17.81
C THR A 66 1.20 8.34 -16.81
N ILE A 67 1.59 8.15 -15.56
CA ILE A 67 0.69 7.78 -14.47
C ILE A 67 0.03 9.04 -13.90
N GLY A 68 -1.28 9.02 -13.78
CA GLY A 68 -2.08 10.09 -13.18
C GLY A 68 -2.94 9.59 -12.02
N ALA A 69 -3.71 10.48 -11.40
CA ALA A 69 -4.72 10.08 -10.43
C ALA A 69 -5.86 9.38 -11.15
N ILE A 70 -6.25 8.19 -10.68
CA ILE A 70 -7.36 7.43 -11.29
C ILE A 70 -8.66 8.18 -11.06
N LYS A 71 -9.28 8.60 -12.16
CA LYS A 71 -10.59 9.21 -12.17
C LYS A 71 -11.45 8.55 -13.24
N ILE A 72 -12.59 8.04 -12.85
CA ILE A 72 -13.53 7.39 -13.77
C ILE A 72 -14.47 8.43 -14.32
N ALA A 73 -14.37 8.67 -15.64
CA ALA A 73 -15.34 9.53 -16.33
C ALA A 73 -16.72 8.88 -16.27
N ASP A 74 -17.75 9.72 -16.11
CA ASP A 74 -19.15 9.27 -16.09
C ASP A 74 -19.44 8.17 -15.04
N PHE A 75 -18.81 8.27 -13.86
CA PHE A 75 -18.92 7.30 -12.75
C PHE A 75 -20.38 6.90 -12.45
N GLU A 76 -21.32 7.84 -12.60
CA GLU A 76 -22.76 7.64 -12.37
C GLU A 76 -23.40 6.64 -13.34
N ASN A 77 -22.82 6.43 -14.53
CA ASN A 77 -23.34 5.55 -15.56
C ASN A 77 -22.84 4.10 -15.39
N PHE A 78 -21.97 3.84 -14.43
CA PHE A 78 -21.42 2.52 -14.20
C PHE A 78 -22.00 1.84 -12.96
N LYS A 79 -22.29 0.56 -13.11
CA LYS A 79 -22.74 -0.32 -12.02
C LYS A 79 -21.70 -1.42 -11.75
N ASN A 80 -21.73 -1.97 -10.55
CA ASN A 80 -20.93 -3.15 -10.18
C ASN A 80 -19.44 -3.00 -10.52
N ILE A 81 -18.82 -1.90 -10.06
CA ILE A 81 -17.41 -1.68 -10.26
C ILE A 81 -16.63 -2.73 -9.48
N THR A 82 -15.71 -3.43 -10.16
CA THR A 82 -14.91 -4.51 -9.59
C THR A 82 -13.45 -4.31 -9.94
N ILE A 83 -12.58 -4.46 -8.95
CA ILE A 83 -11.13 -4.49 -9.14
C ILE A 83 -10.72 -5.96 -9.29
N ASN A 84 -10.07 -6.31 -10.38
CA ASN A 84 -9.61 -7.66 -10.67
C ASN A 84 -8.20 -7.93 -10.10
N SER A 85 -7.81 -9.18 -10.04
CA SER A 85 -6.50 -9.60 -9.52
C SER A 85 -5.31 -9.18 -10.40
N ASP A 86 -5.55 -8.87 -11.66
CA ASP A 86 -4.58 -8.35 -12.63
C ASP A 86 -4.41 -6.82 -12.55
N GLY A 87 -5.19 -6.13 -11.71
CA GLY A 87 -5.17 -4.68 -11.54
C GLY A 87 -6.16 -3.93 -12.42
N SER A 88 -6.88 -4.60 -13.32
CA SER A 88 -7.91 -3.96 -14.13
C SER A 88 -9.13 -3.61 -13.28
N ILE A 89 -9.69 -2.44 -13.52
CA ILE A 89 -10.96 -1.98 -12.94
C ILE A 89 -12.02 -2.16 -14.00
N THR A 90 -12.98 -3.03 -13.75
CA THR A 90 -14.08 -3.30 -14.66
C THR A 90 -15.41 -2.85 -14.07
N ALA A 91 -16.30 -2.35 -14.90
CA ALA A 91 -17.66 -1.97 -14.52
C ALA A 91 -18.64 -2.38 -15.59
N VAL A 92 -19.90 -2.48 -15.20
CA VAL A 92 -21.02 -2.71 -16.12
C VAL A 92 -21.61 -1.36 -16.49
N ASP A 93 -21.65 -1.06 -17.79
CA ASP A 93 -22.31 0.15 -18.30
C ASP A 93 -23.82 0.00 -18.12
N ASP A 94 -24.48 1.02 -17.55
CA ASP A 94 -25.92 1.00 -17.29
C ASP A 94 -26.77 1.06 -18.58
N THR A 95 -26.19 1.53 -19.67
CA THR A 95 -26.88 1.73 -20.95
C THR A 95 -26.91 0.46 -21.79
N ASP A 96 -25.77 -0.28 -21.84
CA ASP A 96 -25.59 -1.40 -22.78
C ASP A 96 -25.44 -2.75 -22.07
N ASP A 97 -25.46 -2.79 -20.72
CA ASP A 97 -25.17 -3.98 -19.88
C ASP A 97 -23.86 -4.69 -20.28
N THR A 98 -22.91 -3.95 -20.88
CA THR A 98 -21.61 -4.48 -21.29
C THR A 98 -20.57 -4.26 -20.20
N ILE A 99 -19.66 -5.23 -20.04
CA ILE A 99 -18.53 -5.07 -19.14
C ILE A 99 -17.46 -4.25 -19.87
N LYS A 100 -17.09 -3.12 -19.29
CA LYS A 100 -16.02 -2.26 -19.81
C LYS A 100 -14.90 -2.18 -18.80
N THR A 101 -13.65 -2.12 -19.29
CA THR A 101 -12.50 -1.81 -18.44
C THR A 101 -12.36 -0.30 -18.39
N ILE A 102 -12.42 0.24 -17.17
CA ILE A 102 -12.48 1.68 -16.90
C ILE A 102 -11.24 2.22 -16.18
N GLY A 103 -10.34 1.34 -15.75
CA GLY A 103 -9.14 1.75 -15.06
C GLY A 103 -8.15 0.61 -14.93
N PHE A 104 -6.91 0.96 -14.57
CA PHE A 104 -5.85 0.00 -14.28
C PHE A 104 -4.97 0.48 -13.11
N ILE A 105 -4.75 -0.40 -12.15
CA ILE A 105 -3.95 -0.16 -10.96
C ILE A 105 -2.59 -0.82 -11.13
N PRO A 106 -1.50 -0.06 -11.35
CA PRO A 106 -0.15 -0.60 -11.38
C PRO A 106 0.37 -0.86 -9.96
N ILE A 107 1.26 -1.84 -9.84
CA ILE A 107 2.01 -2.11 -8.62
C ILE A 107 3.44 -1.60 -8.77
N PHE A 108 3.88 -0.78 -7.83
CA PHE A 108 5.21 -0.21 -7.82
C PHE A 108 6.19 -1.11 -7.08
N LYS A 109 7.24 -1.50 -7.79
CA LYS A 109 8.40 -2.17 -7.22
C LYS A 109 9.48 -1.13 -6.91
N ILE A 110 9.94 -1.10 -5.68
CA ILE A 110 11.01 -0.21 -5.23
C ILE A 110 12.26 -1.08 -5.03
N PRO A 111 13.38 -0.79 -5.72
CA PRO A 111 14.58 -1.61 -5.69
C PRO A 111 15.15 -1.79 -4.28
N ASN A 112 15.22 -0.71 -3.51
CA ASN A 112 15.69 -0.74 -2.12
C ASN A 112 14.58 -0.23 -1.19
N GLN A 113 13.87 -1.16 -0.57
CA GLN A 113 12.74 -0.84 0.31
C GLN A 113 13.18 -0.29 1.68
N ASP A 114 14.41 -0.63 2.13
CA ASP A 114 14.94 -0.17 3.41
C ASP A 114 15.27 1.33 3.42
N ALA A 115 15.41 1.93 2.22
CA ALA A 115 15.64 3.36 2.06
C ALA A 115 14.34 4.18 1.95
N LEU A 116 13.18 3.55 2.12
CA LEU A 116 11.91 4.26 2.20
C LEU A 116 11.77 4.97 3.55
N ILE A 117 11.27 6.19 3.52
CA ILE A 117 11.02 7.01 4.70
C ILE A 117 9.54 6.94 5.04
N LEU A 118 9.21 6.55 6.28
CA LEU A 118 7.84 6.49 6.77
C LEU A 118 7.34 7.90 7.09
N GLU A 119 6.32 8.37 6.37
CA GLU A 119 5.69 9.70 6.55
C GLU A 119 4.49 9.69 7.52
N GLY A 120 4.12 8.52 8.02
CA GLY A 120 2.92 8.32 8.84
C GLY A 120 1.77 7.69 8.05
N ASN A 121 0.71 7.24 8.75
CA ASN A 121 -0.49 6.62 8.15
C ASN A 121 -0.18 5.48 7.15
N SER A 122 0.93 4.76 7.34
CA SER A 122 1.44 3.73 6.41
C SER A 122 1.83 4.24 5.02
N TYR A 123 2.15 5.53 4.90
CA TYR A 123 2.73 6.11 3.70
C TYR A 123 4.25 6.17 3.78
N TYR A 124 4.86 5.96 2.63
CA TYR A 124 6.31 5.97 2.46
C TYR A 124 6.69 6.96 1.36
N SER A 125 7.69 7.77 1.60
CA SER A 125 8.36 8.57 0.58
C SER A 125 9.64 7.88 0.11
N VAL A 126 10.07 8.19 -1.10
CA VAL A 126 11.27 7.60 -1.71
C VAL A 126 12.50 8.36 -1.24
N GLY A 127 13.34 7.71 -0.43
CA GLY A 127 14.64 8.26 -0.03
C GLY A 127 15.68 8.21 -1.16
N ASN A 128 16.75 8.99 -1.03
CA ASN A 128 17.79 9.13 -2.07
C ASN A 128 18.43 7.81 -2.53
N ASN A 129 18.44 6.78 -1.68
CA ASN A 129 19.03 5.48 -1.97
C ASN A 129 17.98 4.39 -2.28
N ALA A 130 16.71 4.73 -2.42
CA ALA A 130 15.65 3.77 -2.68
C ALA A 130 15.64 3.25 -4.15
N GLY A 131 16.24 4.02 -5.07
CA GLY A 131 16.15 3.79 -6.51
C GLY A 131 14.82 4.30 -7.07
N ASN A 132 14.67 4.29 -8.38
CA ASN A 132 13.43 4.73 -9.03
C ASN A 132 12.35 3.65 -8.89
N PRO A 133 11.15 4.01 -8.44
CA PRO A 133 10.00 3.11 -8.44
C PRO A 133 9.65 2.68 -9.87
N ILE A 134 9.41 1.40 -10.06
CA ILE A 134 9.08 0.81 -11.37
C ILE A 134 7.64 0.32 -11.31
N ALA A 135 6.79 0.87 -12.17
CA ALA A 135 5.42 0.41 -12.33
C ALA A 135 5.40 -0.94 -13.06
N ASN A 136 4.65 -1.89 -12.55
CA ASN A 136 4.46 -3.20 -13.13
C ASN A 136 2.97 -3.59 -13.03
N ALA A 137 2.55 -4.47 -13.92
CA ALA A 137 1.26 -5.13 -13.74
C ALA A 137 1.30 -6.06 -12.52
N PRO A 138 0.21 -6.17 -11.77
CA PRO A 138 0.09 -7.16 -10.70
C PRO A 138 0.40 -8.57 -11.20
N GLY A 139 1.23 -9.30 -10.45
CA GLY A 139 1.70 -10.64 -10.83
C GLY A 139 2.82 -10.68 -11.88
N ALA A 140 3.26 -9.53 -12.42
CA ALA A 140 4.36 -9.42 -13.37
C ALA A 140 5.58 -8.71 -12.76
N GLY A 141 6.75 -8.80 -13.38
CA GLY A 141 7.96 -8.07 -12.94
C GLY A 141 8.46 -8.42 -11.53
N GLY A 142 7.99 -9.52 -10.94
CA GLY A 142 8.29 -9.93 -9.57
C GLY A 142 7.43 -9.23 -8.53
N THR A 143 6.27 -8.70 -8.93
CA THR A 143 5.22 -8.22 -8.02
C THR A 143 4.21 -9.35 -7.74
N GLY A 144 3.52 -9.28 -6.60
CA GLY A 144 2.40 -10.19 -6.30
C GLY A 144 1.14 -9.80 -7.07
N ALA A 145 0.22 -10.76 -7.24
CA ALA A 145 -1.13 -10.47 -7.73
C ALA A 145 -1.93 -9.75 -6.65
N LEU A 146 -2.93 -8.96 -7.06
CA LEU A 146 -3.87 -8.36 -6.13
C LEU A 146 -4.85 -9.41 -5.62
N VAL A 147 -5.16 -9.33 -4.32
CA VAL A 147 -6.25 -10.11 -3.71
C VAL A 147 -7.39 -9.14 -3.43
N THR A 148 -8.47 -9.29 -4.18
CA THR A 148 -9.62 -8.39 -4.11
C THR A 148 -10.69 -8.95 -3.17
N GLY A 149 -11.54 -8.07 -2.62
CA GLY A 149 -12.64 -8.45 -1.74
C GLY A 149 -12.25 -8.86 -0.32
N GLY A 150 -11.00 -8.59 0.10
CA GLY A 150 -10.51 -8.88 1.44
C GLY A 150 -9.69 -7.72 2.03
N LEU A 151 -9.57 -7.70 3.33
CA LEU A 151 -8.66 -6.83 4.06
C LEU A 151 -7.56 -7.69 4.68
N GLU A 152 -6.32 -7.20 4.56
CA GLU A 152 -5.18 -7.85 5.20
C GLU A 152 -5.31 -7.76 6.72
N MET A 153 -5.27 -8.91 7.38
CA MET A 153 -5.29 -8.99 8.83
C MET A 153 -3.88 -9.08 9.40
N SER A 154 -3.73 -8.66 10.66
CA SER A 154 -2.48 -8.86 11.40
C SER A 154 -2.20 -10.36 11.57
N ASN A 155 -0.94 -10.75 11.34
CA ASN A 155 -0.42 -12.09 11.62
C ASN A 155 0.26 -12.18 13.01
N VAL A 156 0.13 -11.15 13.84
CA VAL A 156 0.73 -11.10 15.18
C VAL A 156 -0.19 -11.81 16.18
N ASP A 157 0.34 -12.85 16.83
CA ASP A 157 -0.31 -13.49 17.98
C ASP A 157 0.04 -12.73 19.27
N LEU A 158 -0.93 -11.94 19.73
CA LEU A 158 -0.78 -11.12 20.93
C LEU A 158 -0.44 -11.95 22.18
N ALA A 159 -0.92 -13.21 22.28
CA ALA A 159 -0.66 -14.05 23.44
C ALA A 159 0.84 -14.43 23.50
N ASN A 160 1.42 -14.75 22.38
CA ASN A 160 2.85 -15.03 22.27
C ASN A 160 3.68 -13.78 22.56
N GLU A 161 3.33 -12.62 21.97
CA GLU A 161 4.05 -11.36 22.21
C GLU A 161 4.00 -10.95 23.68
N PHE A 162 2.85 -11.09 24.36
CA PHE A 162 2.75 -10.83 25.79
C PHE A 162 3.58 -11.82 26.62
N SER A 163 3.65 -13.08 26.24
CA SER A 163 4.47 -14.08 26.91
C SER A 163 5.95 -13.74 26.80
N ASP A 164 6.42 -13.37 25.62
CA ASP A 164 7.80 -12.97 25.38
C ASP A 164 8.15 -11.67 26.13
N MET A 165 7.23 -10.72 26.17
CA MET A 165 7.38 -9.50 26.97
C MET A 165 7.53 -9.84 28.46
N ILE A 166 6.71 -10.76 29.02
CA ILE A 166 6.81 -11.18 30.42
C ILE A 166 8.13 -11.88 30.69
N ILE A 167 8.58 -12.76 29.79
CA ILE A 167 9.87 -13.46 29.93
C ILE A 167 11.01 -12.44 29.94
N THR A 168 11.00 -11.48 29.01
CA THR A 168 12.00 -10.42 28.93
C THR A 168 12.02 -9.56 30.20
N GLN A 169 10.84 -9.15 30.69
CA GLN A 169 10.71 -8.40 31.94
C GLN A 169 11.25 -9.19 33.14
N ARG A 170 10.95 -10.50 33.23
CA ARG A 170 11.46 -11.36 34.30
C ARG A 170 12.97 -11.53 34.24
N GLY A 171 13.54 -11.68 33.01
CA GLY A 171 14.99 -11.70 32.79
C GLY A 171 15.66 -10.41 33.26
N PHE A 172 15.10 -9.27 32.92
CA PHE A 172 15.59 -7.97 33.38
C PHE A 172 15.54 -7.85 34.90
N GLN A 173 14.41 -8.22 35.52
CA GLN A 173 14.25 -8.19 36.98
C GLN A 173 15.25 -9.13 37.69
N ALA A 174 15.49 -10.32 37.14
CA ALA A 174 16.49 -11.27 37.70
C ALA A 174 17.90 -10.68 37.68
N ASN A 175 18.31 -10.08 36.56
CA ASN A 175 19.61 -9.44 36.41
C ASN A 175 19.76 -8.24 37.37
N THR A 176 18.72 -7.41 37.51
CA THR A 176 18.76 -6.29 38.46
C THR A 176 18.86 -6.79 39.91
N LYS A 177 18.18 -7.90 40.23
CA LYS A 177 18.28 -8.50 41.57
C LYS A 177 19.68 -8.99 41.90
N ILE A 178 20.38 -9.58 40.92
CA ILE A 178 21.79 -10.01 41.11
C ILE A 178 22.69 -8.80 41.42
N ILE A 179 22.51 -7.70 40.68
CA ILE A 179 23.27 -6.47 40.90
C ILE A 179 23.04 -5.96 42.33
N SER A 180 21.78 -5.87 42.76
CA SER A 180 21.45 -5.40 44.12
C SER A 180 22.01 -6.30 45.22
N VAL A 181 22.07 -7.61 45.01
CA VAL A 181 22.68 -8.55 45.98
C VAL A 181 24.19 -8.37 46.02
N VAL A 182 24.85 -8.18 44.89
CA VAL A 182 26.31 -7.91 44.83
C VAL A 182 26.64 -6.60 45.55
N ASP A 183 25.83 -5.55 45.33
CA ASP A 183 26.02 -4.26 46.02
C ASP A 183 25.89 -4.41 47.54
N GLN A 184 24.90 -5.17 48.03
CA GLN A 184 24.73 -5.45 49.46
C GLN A 184 25.91 -6.24 50.04
N MET A 185 26.45 -7.24 49.31
CA MET A 185 27.64 -7.99 49.76
C MET A 185 28.88 -7.09 49.81
N LEU A 186 29.05 -6.18 48.85
CA LEU A 186 30.12 -5.23 48.87
C LEU A 186 30.03 -4.24 50.05
N GLU A 187 28.82 -3.77 50.35
CA GLU A 187 28.55 -2.89 51.50
C GLU A 187 28.88 -3.60 52.83
N GLU A 188 28.48 -4.86 53.00
CA GLU A 188 28.82 -5.67 54.19
C GLU A 188 30.34 -5.88 54.30
N LEU A 189 31.07 -6.14 53.21
CA LEU A 189 32.53 -6.29 53.18
C LEU A 189 33.23 -4.99 53.60
N VAL A 190 32.74 -3.83 53.15
CA VAL A 190 33.29 -2.52 53.51
C VAL A 190 33.06 -2.22 55.01
N ASN A 191 31.90 -2.62 55.54
CA ASN A 191 31.56 -2.41 56.95
C ASN A 191 32.25 -3.37 57.93
N LEU A 192 32.89 -4.45 57.44
CA LEU A 192 33.71 -5.38 58.24
C LEU A 192 35.12 -4.87 58.56
N LYS A 193 35.50 -3.73 58.00
CA LYS A 193 36.81 -3.08 58.20
C LYS A 193 36.70 -1.92 59.17
#